data_f60a93d5a81bc7eb4695805244f5b642
#
_entry.id   f60a93d5a81bc7eb4695805244f5b642
#
_cell.length_a   1.000
_cell.length_b   1.000
_cell.length_c   1.000
_cell.angle_alpha   90.00
_cell.angle_beta   90.00
_cell.angle_gamma   90.00
#
_symmetry.space_group_name_H-M   'P 1'
#
loop_
_entity.id
_entity.type
_entity.pdbx_description
1 polymer ?
#
loop_
_entity_poly.entity_id
_entity_poly.type
_entity_poly.pdbx_seq_one_letter_code
_entity_poly.pdbx_strand_id
1 'polypeptide(L)'
;MTLIELIVAIVIIGIGLTGVLLTFTTTVRHSADPMVRKQLSAIADEMMEEILLKPFAVTAPNPPFAGCARDTYNDVRDYNGYSAVNICDIDGATVLSEVGVSVSVSPPAALPVSLSGVAATDQLTVRVNVTRGSESYSLTGWRTCYAGPSWPCP
;
A
#
# COMPACT_ATOMS: atom_id res chain seq x y z
N MET A 1 -56.68 28.21 -6.88
CA MET A 1 -55.96 26.97 -6.52
C MET A 1 -56.97 25.95 -6.00
N THR A 2 -57.01 24.82 -6.65
CA THR A 2 -57.90 23.72 -6.27
C THR A 2 -57.12 22.76 -5.32
N LEU A 3 -57.85 22.07 -4.48
CA LEU A 3 -57.22 21.11 -3.52
C LEU A 3 -56.42 20.02 -4.27
N ILE A 4 -56.91 19.63 -5.46
CA ILE A 4 -56.22 18.62 -6.31
C ILE A 4 -54.88 19.14 -6.85
N GLU A 5 -54.79 20.42 -7.20
CA GLU A 5 -53.57 21.04 -7.71
C GLU A 5 -52.48 21.07 -6.64
N LEU A 6 -52.82 21.28 -5.39
CA LEU A 6 -51.89 21.29 -4.28
C LEU A 6 -51.36 19.85 -4.01
N ILE A 7 -52.23 18.84 -4.06
CA ILE A 7 -51.83 17.43 -3.88
C ILE A 7 -50.87 16.99 -4.99
N VAL A 8 -51.19 17.31 -6.24
CA VAL A 8 -50.33 16.98 -7.36
C VAL A 8 -48.98 17.68 -7.25
N ALA A 9 -48.96 18.94 -6.86
CA ALA A 9 -47.71 19.69 -6.67
C ALA A 9 -46.80 19.05 -5.58
N ILE A 10 -47.36 18.66 -4.44
CA ILE A 10 -46.59 18.01 -3.36
C ILE A 10 -46.04 16.67 -3.81
N VAL A 11 -46.79 15.87 -4.54
CA VAL A 11 -46.35 14.56 -5.06
C VAL A 11 -45.19 14.72 -6.04
N ILE A 12 -45.28 15.68 -6.99
CA ILE A 12 -44.22 15.93 -7.97
C ILE A 12 -42.94 16.42 -7.26
N ILE A 13 -43.05 17.33 -6.30
CA ILE A 13 -41.91 17.82 -5.53
C ILE A 13 -41.29 16.67 -4.71
N GLY A 14 -42.11 15.84 -4.07
CA GLY A 14 -41.62 14.67 -3.29
C GLY A 14 -40.83 13.70 -4.12
N ILE A 15 -41.29 13.34 -5.31
CA ILE A 15 -40.57 12.46 -6.23
C ILE A 15 -39.27 13.11 -6.71
N GLY A 16 -39.33 14.40 -7.05
CA GLY A 16 -38.15 15.15 -7.51
C GLY A 16 -37.06 15.25 -6.45
N LEU A 17 -37.42 15.57 -5.20
CA LEU A 17 -36.48 15.65 -4.10
C LEU A 17 -35.86 14.29 -3.76
N THR A 18 -36.64 13.22 -3.78
CA THR A 18 -36.14 11.86 -3.55
C THR A 18 -35.09 11.46 -4.57
N GLY A 19 -35.33 11.75 -5.86
CA GLY A 19 -34.36 11.49 -6.93
C GLY A 19 -33.05 12.24 -6.77
N VAL A 20 -33.11 13.51 -6.40
CA VAL A 20 -31.93 14.35 -6.14
C VAL A 20 -31.13 13.82 -4.95
N LEU A 21 -31.79 13.49 -3.83
CA LEU A 21 -31.14 12.96 -2.63
C LEU A 21 -30.44 11.63 -2.89
N LEU A 22 -31.05 10.73 -3.67
CA LEU A 22 -30.42 9.46 -4.07
C LEU A 22 -29.15 9.69 -4.88
N THR A 23 -29.15 10.64 -5.80
CA THR A 23 -27.97 10.99 -6.60
C THR A 23 -26.84 11.52 -5.71
N PHE A 24 -27.14 12.39 -4.76
CA PHE A 24 -26.14 12.91 -3.82
C PHE A 24 -25.53 11.81 -2.96
N THR A 25 -26.34 10.90 -2.41
CA THR A 25 -25.83 9.82 -1.55
C THR A 25 -24.93 8.85 -2.30
N THR A 26 -25.24 8.54 -3.56
CA THR A 26 -24.37 7.70 -4.39
C THR A 26 -23.05 8.38 -4.73
N THR A 27 -23.09 9.68 -5.07
CA THR A 27 -21.89 10.46 -5.39
C THR A 27 -20.94 10.56 -4.18
N VAL A 28 -21.47 10.81 -2.98
CA VAL A 28 -20.65 10.90 -1.76
C VAL A 28 -20.01 9.57 -1.42
N ARG A 29 -20.73 8.46 -1.52
CA ARG A 29 -20.17 7.11 -1.26
C ARG A 29 -19.04 6.77 -2.22
N HIS A 30 -19.19 7.04 -3.51
CA HIS A 30 -18.14 6.82 -4.51
C HIS A 30 -16.93 7.76 -4.38
N SER A 31 -17.04 8.86 -3.64
CA SER A 31 -15.92 9.79 -3.40
C SER A 31 -15.02 9.37 -2.24
N ALA A 32 -15.49 8.53 -1.32
CA ALA A 32 -14.70 8.05 -0.19
C ALA A 32 -13.69 6.95 -0.59
N ASP A 33 -14.09 6.01 -1.46
CA ASP A 33 -13.24 4.90 -1.90
C ASP A 33 -11.94 5.35 -2.59
N PRO A 34 -11.92 6.31 -3.53
CA PRO A 34 -10.69 6.75 -4.17
C PRO A 34 -9.73 7.46 -3.21
N MET A 35 -10.21 8.09 -2.13
CA MET A 35 -9.36 8.71 -1.14
C MET A 35 -8.60 7.66 -0.32
N VAL A 36 -9.28 6.60 0.11
CA VAL A 36 -8.64 5.49 0.83
C VAL A 36 -7.59 4.83 -0.06
N ARG A 37 -7.90 4.54 -1.32
CA ARG A 37 -6.95 3.93 -2.26
C ARG A 37 -5.71 4.80 -2.49
N LYS A 38 -5.87 6.12 -2.62
CA LYS A 38 -4.74 7.05 -2.72
C LYS A 38 -3.87 7.04 -1.46
N GLN A 39 -4.49 6.95 -0.28
CA GLN A 39 -3.76 6.83 0.97
C GLN A 39 -2.96 5.51 1.02
N LEU A 40 -3.58 4.39 0.67
CA LEU A 40 -2.90 3.09 0.64
C LEU A 40 -1.75 3.07 -0.37
N SER A 41 -1.94 3.67 -1.56
CA SER A 41 -0.85 3.76 -2.55
C SER A 41 0.31 4.61 -2.05
N ALA A 42 0.05 5.77 -1.44
CA ALA A 42 1.09 6.64 -0.90
C ALA A 42 1.92 5.92 0.18
N ILE A 43 1.26 5.20 1.09
CA ILE A 43 1.95 4.41 2.12
C ILE A 43 2.81 3.30 1.50
N ALA A 44 2.28 2.63 0.46
CA ALA A 44 3.04 1.59 -0.24
C ALA A 44 4.26 2.16 -0.98
N ASP A 45 4.12 3.34 -1.59
CA ASP A 45 5.21 4.03 -2.26
C ASP A 45 6.30 4.45 -1.26
N GLU A 46 5.93 5.06 -0.13
CA GLU A 46 6.88 5.45 0.94
C GLU A 46 7.64 4.23 1.50
N MET A 47 6.94 3.13 1.77
CA MET A 47 7.58 1.90 2.24
C MET A 47 8.51 1.32 1.17
N MET A 48 8.11 1.33 -0.09
CA MET A 48 8.94 0.85 -1.20
C MET A 48 10.20 1.71 -1.35
N GLU A 49 10.09 3.02 -1.25
CA GLU A 49 11.24 3.93 -1.30
C GLU A 49 12.20 3.68 -0.14
N GLU A 50 11.69 3.51 1.09
CA GLU A 50 12.51 3.16 2.25
C GLU A 50 13.32 1.89 2.00
N ILE A 51 12.68 0.85 1.46
CA ILE A 51 13.33 -0.44 1.16
C ILE A 51 14.37 -0.29 0.06
N LEU A 52 14.03 0.40 -1.03
CA LEU A 52 14.92 0.53 -2.18
C LEU A 52 16.14 1.43 -1.92
N LEU A 53 16.10 2.28 -0.88
CA LEU A 53 17.25 3.04 -0.42
C LEU A 53 18.29 2.17 0.30
N LYS A 54 17.90 0.98 0.80
CA LYS A 54 18.83 0.07 1.47
C LYS A 54 19.74 -0.65 0.45
N PRO A 55 20.93 -1.07 0.88
CA PRO A 55 21.79 -1.96 0.10
C PRO A 55 21.07 -3.23 -0.33
N PHE A 56 21.49 -3.84 -1.43
CA PHE A 56 20.93 -5.10 -1.92
C PHE A 56 21.05 -6.22 -0.88
N ALA A 57 22.25 -6.40 -0.34
CA ALA A 57 22.57 -7.36 0.70
C ALA A 57 23.82 -6.92 1.45
N VAL A 58 23.83 -7.14 2.76
CA VAL A 58 25.04 -7.09 3.59
C VAL A 58 25.38 -8.48 4.09
N THR A 59 26.51 -8.65 4.77
CA THR A 59 27.08 -9.95 5.12
C THR A 59 26.19 -10.80 6.03
N ALA A 60 25.34 -10.17 6.85
CA ALA A 60 24.40 -10.87 7.72
C ALA A 60 23.08 -10.09 7.77
N PRO A 61 21.97 -10.69 7.28
CA PRO A 61 20.65 -10.09 7.40
C PRO A 61 20.22 -10.05 8.86
N ASN A 62 19.58 -8.97 9.26
CA ASN A 62 18.92 -8.88 10.56
C ASN A 62 17.54 -9.54 10.48
N PRO A 63 17.14 -10.40 11.41
CA PRO A 63 15.80 -10.91 11.45
C PRO A 63 14.80 -9.77 11.70
N PRO A 64 13.56 -9.89 11.20
CA PRO A 64 12.51 -8.92 11.48
C PRO A 64 12.36 -8.73 13.00
N PHE A 65 12.31 -7.49 13.43
CA PHE A 65 12.11 -7.18 14.84
C PHE A 65 10.68 -7.55 15.28
N ALA A 66 10.51 -7.93 16.55
CA ALA A 66 9.17 -8.13 17.10
C ALA A 66 8.52 -6.75 17.29
N GLY A 67 7.58 -6.41 16.41
CA GLY A 67 6.93 -5.11 16.41
C GLY A 67 7.04 -4.40 15.05
N CYS A 68 6.91 -3.09 15.04
CA CYS A 68 6.96 -2.32 13.80
C CYS A 68 8.21 -1.42 13.64
N ALA A 69 9.19 -1.49 14.57
CA ALA A 69 10.46 -0.78 14.43
C ALA A 69 11.32 -1.38 13.31
N ARG A 70 12.03 -0.53 12.57
CA ARG A 70 12.89 -0.89 11.43
C ARG A 70 14.25 -0.20 11.46
N ASP A 71 14.58 0.45 12.57
CA ASP A 71 15.83 1.20 12.77
C ASP A 71 17.08 0.32 12.61
N THR A 72 16.96 -0.97 12.92
CA THR A 72 18.05 -1.95 12.80
C THR A 72 18.20 -2.56 11.41
N TYR A 73 17.25 -2.34 10.50
CA TYR A 73 17.28 -2.92 9.16
C TYR A 73 18.40 -2.29 8.32
N ASN A 74 19.28 -3.14 7.80
CA ASN A 74 20.50 -2.69 7.12
C ASN A 74 20.55 -3.07 5.63
N ASP A 75 19.70 -3.99 5.18
CA ASP A 75 19.57 -4.34 3.76
C ASP A 75 18.11 -4.64 3.34
N VAL A 76 17.88 -4.83 2.05
CA VAL A 76 16.55 -5.12 1.50
C VAL A 76 15.96 -6.41 2.04
N ARG A 77 16.78 -7.41 2.34
CA ARG A 77 16.33 -8.75 2.78
C ARG A 77 15.77 -8.72 4.20
N ASP A 78 16.17 -7.75 5.02
CA ASP A 78 15.68 -7.58 6.39
C ASP A 78 14.18 -7.31 6.45
N TYR A 79 13.63 -6.73 5.37
CA TYR A 79 12.20 -6.48 5.25
C TYR A 79 11.37 -7.72 4.92
N ASN A 80 12.02 -8.85 4.64
CA ASN A 80 11.28 -10.08 4.31
C ASN A 80 10.51 -10.61 5.52
N GLY A 81 9.18 -10.68 5.39
CA GLY A 81 8.31 -11.10 6.48
C GLY A 81 7.91 -9.95 7.42
N TYR A 82 8.34 -8.70 7.17
CA TYR A 82 7.83 -7.56 7.93
C TYR A 82 6.31 -7.49 7.85
N SER A 83 5.65 -7.36 8.99
CA SER A 83 4.19 -7.23 9.07
C SER A 83 3.82 -6.41 10.30
N ALA A 84 3.03 -5.38 10.09
CA ALA A 84 2.51 -4.53 11.15
C ALA A 84 1.01 -4.25 10.91
N VAL A 85 0.24 -4.20 11.99
CA VAL A 85 -1.21 -3.90 11.95
C VAL A 85 -1.50 -2.40 11.94
N ASN A 86 -0.47 -1.59 12.20
CA ASN A 86 -0.50 -0.14 12.17
C ASN A 86 0.70 0.36 11.37
N ILE A 87 0.60 1.56 10.80
CA ILE A 87 1.77 2.21 10.21
C ILE A 87 2.57 2.88 11.33
N CYS A 88 3.85 2.55 11.36
CA CYS A 88 4.80 3.09 12.34
C CYS A 88 5.91 3.86 11.62
N ASP A 89 6.52 4.79 12.35
CA ASP A 89 7.80 5.37 11.94
C ASP A 89 8.93 4.33 12.03
N ILE A 90 10.15 4.75 11.73
CA ILE A 90 11.32 3.86 11.73
C ILE A 90 11.65 3.33 13.13
N ASP A 91 11.38 4.11 14.17
CA ASP A 91 11.65 3.78 15.57
C ASP A 91 10.54 2.93 16.22
N GLY A 92 9.44 2.69 15.48
CA GLY A 92 8.33 1.85 15.89
C GLY A 92 7.19 2.59 16.58
N ALA A 93 7.18 3.93 16.60
CA ALA A 93 6.04 4.67 17.11
C ALA A 93 4.88 4.67 16.09
N THR A 94 3.66 4.39 16.55
CA THR A 94 2.48 4.33 15.68
C THR A 94 2.14 5.73 15.14
N VAL A 95 2.14 5.87 13.83
CA VAL A 95 1.76 7.10 13.11
C VAL A 95 0.31 7.01 12.66
N LEU A 96 -0.13 5.84 12.18
CA LEU A 96 -1.49 5.64 11.69
C LEU A 96 -2.01 4.28 12.13
N SER A 97 -3.14 4.27 12.83
CA SER A 97 -3.84 3.06 13.25
C SER A 97 -4.77 2.53 12.18
N GLU A 98 -5.13 1.25 12.29
CA GLU A 98 -6.11 0.56 11.42
C GLU A 98 -5.67 0.42 9.96
N VAL A 99 -4.39 0.64 9.67
CA VAL A 99 -3.79 0.39 8.36
C VAL A 99 -2.66 -0.59 8.54
N GLY A 100 -2.85 -1.79 8.02
CA GLY A 100 -1.84 -2.84 8.05
C GLY A 100 -0.87 -2.74 6.87
N VAL A 101 0.39 -3.11 7.10
CA VAL A 101 1.40 -3.24 6.06
C VAL A 101 2.10 -4.59 6.18
N SER A 102 2.38 -5.22 5.06
CA SER A 102 3.20 -6.43 4.99
C SER A 102 4.16 -6.36 3.81
N VAL A 103 5.37 -6.85 4.02
CA VAL A 103 6.42 -6.85 3.01
C VAL A 103 6.92 -8.28 2.80
N SER A 104 7.10 -8.64 1.54
CA SER A 104 7.79 -9.87 1.16
C SER A 104 8.91 -9.56 0.19
N VAL A 105 10.08 -10.11 0.47
CA VAL A 105 11.27 -10.03 -0.39
C VAL A 105 11.62 -11.44 -0.81
N SER A 106 11.70 -11.68 -2.11
CA SER A 106 11.98 -13.02 -2.65
C SER A 106 12.93 -12.95 -3.83
N PRO A 107 13.77 -13.98 -4.01
CA PRO A 107 14.51 -14.13 -5.26
C PRO A 107 13.52 -14.32 -6.43
N PRO A 108 13.88 -13.93 -7.66
CA PRO A 108 12.97 -13.90 -8.81
C PRO A 108 12.48 -15.27 -9.28
N ALA A 109 13.09 -16.35 -8.83
CA ALA A 109 12.65 -17.72 -9.15
C ALA A 109 11.20 -18.03 -8.72
N ALA A 110 10.61 -17.20 -7.85
CA ALA A 110 9.23 -17.34 -7.39
C ALA A 110 8.23 -16.47 -8.16
N LEU A 111 8.66 -15.67 -9.13
CA LEU A 111 7.82 -14.73 -9.84
C LEU A 111 7.88 -14.91 -11.37
N PRO A 112 6.75 -14.66 -12.06
CA PRO A 112 6.66 -14.90 -13.52
C PRO A 112 7.50 -13.93 -14.37
N VAL A 113 8.17 -12.95 -13.77
CA VAL A 113 8.95 -11.94 -14.49
C VAL A 113 10.33 -11.80 -13.86
N SER A 114 11.32 -12.46 -14.43
CA SER A 114 12.73 -12.18 -14.19
C SER A 114 13.19 -11.04 -15.13
N LEU A 115 14.08 -10.20 -14.64
CA LEU A 115 14.73 -9.20 -15.47
C LEU A 115 15.69 -9.93 -16.43
N SER A 116 15.41 -9.85 -17.73
CA SER A 116 16.24 -10.49 -18.75
C SER A 116 17.67 -9.94 -18.71
N GLY A 117 18.66 -10.83 -18.61
CA GLY A 117 20.09 -10.47 -18.60
C GLY A 117 20.68 -10.21 -17.21
N VAL A 118 19.90 -10.31 -16.14
CA VAL A 118 20.40 -10.25 -14.75
C VAL A 118 20.33 -11.63 -14.15
N ALA A 119 21.40 -12.10 -13.50
CA ALA A 119 21.41 -13.40 -12.83
C ALA A 119 20.35 -13.45 -11.73
N ALA A 120 19.74 -14.62 -11.51
CA ALA A 120 18.69 -14.77 -10.50
C ALA A 120 19.19 -14.46 -9.08
N THR A 121 20.47 -14.64 -8.80
CA THR A 121 21.12 -14.29 -7.54
C THR A 121 21.25 -12.77 -7.32
N ASP A 122 21.26 -12.01 -8.41
CA ASP A 122 21.57 -10.58 -8.42
C ASP A 122 20.31 -9.71 -8.52
N GLN A 123 19.15 -10.30 -8.27
CA GLN A 123 17.88 -9.60 -8.29
C GLN A 123 16.98 -10.05 -7.13
N LEU A 124 16.28 -9.10 -6.54
CA LEU A 124 15.26 -9.32 -5.53
C LEU A 124 13.96 -8.67 -5.98
N THR A 125 12.86 -9.35 -5.71
CA THR A 125 11.54 -8.77 -5.87
C THR A 125 11.02 -8.39 -4.51
N VAL A 126 10.59 -7.15 -4.38
CA VAL A 126 9.97 -6.60 -3.20
C VAL A 126 8.49 -6.40 -3.48
N ARG A 127 7.64 -6.95 -2.63
CA ARG A 127 6.21 -6.69 -2.66
C ARG A 127 5.77 -6.10 -1.35
N VAL A 128 5.18 -4.92 -1.43
CA VAL A 128 4.54 -4.22 -0.32
C VAL A 128 3.04 -4.35 -0.48
N ASN A 129 2.36 -4.81 0.54
CA ASN A 129 0.90 -4.89 0.57
C ASN A 129 0.38 -4.07 1.75
N VAL A 130 -0.51 -3.13 1.48
CA VAL A 130 -1.13 -2.24 2.47
C VAL A 130 -2.62 -2.50 2.50
N THR A 131 -3.18 -2.62 3.69
CA THR A 131 -4.59 -2.99 3.89
C THR A 131 -5.28 -2.06 4.87
N ARG A 132 -6.57 -1.75 4.60
CA ARG A 132 -7.44 -1.03 5.53
C ARG A 132 -8.86 -1.56 5.40
N GLY A 133 -9.34 -2.25 6.43
CA GLY A 133 -10.63 -2.93 6.37
C GLY A 133 -10.69 -3.94 5.22
N SER A 134 -11.60 -3.75 4.27
CA SER A 134 -11.73 -4.60 3.07
C SER A 134 -10.88 -4.13 1.88
N GLU A 135 -10.30 -2.92 1.95
CA GLU A 135 -9.49 -2.37 0.88
C GLU A 135 -8.03 -2.81 1.01
N SER A 136 -7.41 -3.11 -0.12
CA SER A 136 -5.99 -3.47 -0.19
C SER A 136 -5.32 -2.86 -1.41
N TYR A 137 -4.05 -2.53 -1.26
CA TYR A 137 -3.20 -2.06 -2.35
C TYR A 137 -1.87 -2.80 -2.30
N SER A 138 -1.41 -3.32 -3.43
CA SER A 138 -0.15 -4.05 -3.53
C SER A 138 0.76 -3.40 -4.56
N LEU A 139 1.98 -3.08 -4.14
CA LEU A 139 3.04 -2.54 -4.98
C LEU A 139 4.15 -3.57 -5.11
N THR A 140 4.67 -3.75 -6.32
CA THR A 140 5.79 -4.66 -6.58
C THR A 140 6.92 -3.90 -7.24
N GLY A 141 8.11 -4.01 -6.69
CA GLY A 141 9.34 -3.44 -7.20
C GLY A 141 10.46 -4.46 -7.30
N TRP A 142 11.53 -4.10 -7.97
CA TRP A 142 12.73 -4.93 -8.11
C TRP A 142 13.96 -4.19 -7.61
N ARG A 143 14.82 -4.91 -6.94
CA ARG A 143 16.14 -4.45 -6.56
C ARG A 143 17.17 -5.37 -7.21
N THR A 144 18.06 -4.80 -8.00
CA THR A 144 19.17 -5.54 -8.59
C THR A 144 20.45 -5.23 -7.82
N CYS A 145 21.32 -6.23 -7.74
CA CYS A 145 22.68 -5.98 -7.31
C CYS A 145 23.45 -5.29 -8.42
N TYR A 146 24.04 -4.16 -8.09
CA TYR A 146 24.99 -3.48 -8.96
C TYR A 146 26.36 -3.54 -8.28
N ALA A 147 27.26 -4.31 -8.87
CA ALA A 147 28.64 -4.42 -8.39
C ALA A 147 29.34 -3.09 -8.58
N GLY A 148 29.51 -2.34 -7.51
CA GLY A 148 30.34 -1.14 -7.44
C GLY A 148 31.52 -1.38 -6.50
N PRO A 149 32.52 -0.51 -6.48
CA PRO A 149 33.68 -0.65 -5.61
C PRO A 149 33.33 -0.63 -4.11
N SER A 150 32.16 -0.13 -3.75
CA SER A 150 31.68 -0.04 -2.36
C SER A 150 30.56 -1.06 -2.00
N TRP A 151 30.04 -1.80 -2.97
CA TRP A 151 28.89 -2.68 -2.80
C TRP A 151 29.07 -3.95 -3.63
N PRO A 152 29.89 -4.91 -3.15
CA PRO A 152 30.00 -6.21 -3.84
C PRO A 152 28.64 -6.92 -3.80
N CYS A 153 28.28 -7.53 -4.93
CA CYS A 153 27.21 -8.51 -4.95
C CYS A 153 27.64 -9.74 -4.14
N PRO A 154 26.78 -10.37 -3.35
CA PRO A 154 27.10 -11.54 -2.55
C PRO A 154 27.49 -12.73 -3.43
#